data_7e76be8e54eab84e1e0485dda8544fd2
#
_entry.id   7e76be8e54eab84e1e0485dda8544fd2
#
_cell.length_a   1.000
_cell.length_b   1.000
_cell.length_c   1.000
_cell.angle_alpha   90.00
_cell.angle_beta   90.00
_cell.angle_gamma   90.00
#
_symmetry.space_group_name_H-M   'P 1'
#
loop_
_entity.id
_entity.type
_entity.pdbx_description
1 polymer ?
#
loop_
_entity_poly.entity_id
_entity_poly.type
_entity_poly.pdbx_seq_one_letter_code
_entity_poly.pdbx_strand_id
1 'polypeptide(L)'
;MAISDKIKEHRTKCGLTQDYLANELHVSPQAISKWENGQTMPDINLLLPLSRILGVGVNELLGGSRRDEFDRAWKSAQVFGDELALLAAEDALREFPDDEEFLFRRANAE
;
A
#
# COMPACT_ATOMS: atom_id res chain seq x y z
N MET A 1 2.64 -0.39 -6.27
CA MET A 1 2.03 0.90 -6.64
C MET A 1 2.91 2.04 -6.17
N ALA A 2 3.01 3.09 -6.98
CA ALA A 2 3.77 4.27 -6.62
C ALA A 2 3.03 5.09 -5.53
N ILE A 3 3.78 5.92 -4.80
CA ILE A 3 3.19 6.78 -3.76
C ILE A 3 2.10 7.70 -4.34
N SER A 4 2.28 8.18 -5.57
CA SER A 4 1.28 9.03 -6.24
C SER A 4 -0.09 8.36 -6.31
N ASP A 5 -0.13 7.10 -6.68
CA ASP A 5 -1.36 6.32 -6.78
C ASP A 5 -1.99 6.11 -5.40
N LYS A 6 -1.16 5.84 -4.38
CA LYS A 6 -1.63 5.63 -3.02
C LYS A 6 -2.24 6.88 -2.40
N ILE A 7 -1.63 8.03 -2.63
CA ILE A 7 -2.19 9.30 -2.14
C ILE A 7 -3.57 9.55 -2.72
N LYS A 8 -3.70 9.43 -4.04
CA LYS A 8 -4.97 9.63 -4.73
C LYS A 8 -6.01 8.63 -4.29
N GLU A 9 -5.64 7.36 -4.22
CA GLU A 9 -6.54 6.27 -3.80
C GLU A 9 -7.11 6.52 -2.40
N HIS A 10 -6.24 6.76 -1.43
CA HIS A 10 -6.69 6.95 -0.04
C HIS A 10 -7.42 8.26 0.16
N ARG A 11 -7.03 9.32 -0.56
CA ARG A 11 -7.76 10.58 -0.51
C ARG A 11 -9.20 10.40 -1.00
N THR A 12 -9.38 9.75 -2.13
CA THR A 12 -10.72 9.51 -2.69
C THR A 12 -11.55 8.58 -1.81
N LYS A 13 -10.95 7.56 -1.23
CA LYS A 13 -11.62 6.66 -0.28
C LYS A 13 -12.12 7.41 0.96
N CYS A 14 -11.37 8.40 1.43
CA CYS A 14 -11.76 9.23 2.57
C CYS A 14 -12.78 10.31 2.19
N GLY A 15 -13.09 10.47 0.90
CA GLY A 15 -14.00 11.52 0.43
C GLY A 15 -13.42 12.92 0.52
N LEU A 16 -12.10 13.06 0.54
CA LEU A 16 -11.42 14.35 0.67
C LEU A 16 -11.10 14.95 -0.70
N THR A 17 -11.18 16.29 -0.78
CA THR A 17 -10.76 17.02 -1.97
C THR A 17 -9.25 17.31 -1.88
N GLN A 18 -8.65 17.63 -3.04
CA GLN A 18 -7.27 18.11 -3.07
C GLN A 18 -7.10 19.40 -2.28
N ASP A 19 -8.09 20.30 -2.35
CA ASP A 19 -8.07 21.57 -1.60
C ASP A 19 -8.07 21.35 -0.09
N TYR A 20 -8.92 20.43 0.38
CA TYR A 20 -8.97 20.10 1.81
C TYR A 20 -7.63 19.55 2.29
N LEU A 21 -7.08 18.59 1.56
CA LEU A 21 -5.80 17.97 1.92
C LEU A 21 -4.67 19.01 1.92
N ALA A 22 -4.64 19.88 0.91
CA ALA A 22 -3.64 20.95 0.81
C ALA A 22 -3.72 21.90 2.00
N ASN A 23 -4.94 22.28 2.38
CA ASN A 23 -5.16 23.18 3.52
C ASN A 23 -4.67 22.54 4.83
N GLU A 24 -4.97 21.29 5.05
CA GLU A 24 -4.52 20.57 6.26
C GLU A 24 -3.00 20.42 6.33
N LEU A 25 -2.34 20.27 5.19
CA LEU A 25 -0.89 20.12 5.12
C LEU A 25 -0.14 21.44 4.94
N HIS A 26 -0.86 22.56 4.85
CA HIS A 26 -0.28 23.89 4.62
C HIS A 26 0.54 23.97 3.34
N VAL A 27 0.03 23.33 2.28
CA VAL A 27 0.65 23.37 0.93
C VAL A 27 -0.39 23.85 -0.08
N SER A 28 0.04 24.10 -1.30
CA SER A 28 -0.89 24.51 -2.36
C SER A 28 -1.65 23.28 -2.93
N PRO A 29 -2.88 23.47 -3.44
CA PRO A 29 -3.58 22.40 -4.16
C PRO A 29 -2.79 21.89 -5.35
N GLN A 30 -2.01 22.74 -6.00
CA GLN A 30 -1.14 22.36 -7.12
C GLN A 30 -0.07 21.36 -6.66
N ALA A 31 0.44 21.50 -5.43
CA ALA A 31 1.39 20.55 -4.88
C ALA A 31 0.76 19.15 -4.76
N ILE A 32 -0.47 19.07 -4.23
CA ILE A 32 -1.20 17.80 -4.13
C ILE A 32 -1.40 17.20 -5.52
N SER A 33 -1.81 18.00 -6.49
CA SER A 33 -2.01 17.54 -7.87
C SER A 33 -0.72 16.96 -8.46
N LYS A 34 0.41 17.62 -8.25
CA LYS A 34 1.71 17.14 -8.72
C LYS A 34 2.10 15.82 -8.06
N TRP A 35 1.84 15.66 -6.77
CA TRP A 35 2.10 14.40 -6.08
C TRP A 35 1.27 13.26 -6.66
N GLU A 36 -0.02 13.52 -6.91
CA GLU A 36 -0.94 12.50 -7.43
C GLU A 36 -0.67 12.15 -8.88
N ASN A 37 -0.06 13.06 -9.64
CA ASN A 37 0.35 12.81 -11.03
C ASN A 37 1.75 12.23 -11.16
N GLY A 38 2.47 12.08 -10.06
CA GLY A 38 3.83 11.55 -10.08
C GLY A 38 4.89 12.53 -10.55
N GLN A 39 4.57 13.83 -10.66
CA GLN A 39 5.53 14.86 -11.09
C GLN A 39 6.52 15.21 -9.99
N THR A 40 6.05 15.26 -8.75
CA THR A 40 6.88 15.52 -7.57
C THR A 40 6.45 14.59 -6.44
N MET A 41 7.26 14.50 -5.40
CA MET A 41 6.95 13.72 -4.20
C MET A 41 6.75 14.65 -3.01
N PRO A 42 5.93 14.25 -2.01
CA PRO A 42 5.84 14.99 -0.76
C PRO A 42 7.19 15.05 -0.07
N ASP A 43 7.46 16.19 0.60
CA ASP A 43 8.61 16.29 1.49
C ASP A 43 8.48 15.24 2.58
N ILE A 44 9.61 14.70 3.03
CA ILE A 44 9.64 13.68 4.08
C ILE A 44 8.93 14.16 5.35
N ASN A 45 9.00 15.45 5.65
CA ASN A 45 8.33 16.05 6.81
C ASN A 45 6.80 16.04 6.70
N LEU A 46 6.28 15.85 5.50
CA LEU A 46 4.83 15.81 5.25
C LEU A 46 4.27 14.40 5.22
N LEU A 47 5.12 13.38 5.14
CA LEU A 47 4.67 11.99 5.05
C LEU A 47 3.87 11.55 6.27
N LEU A 48 4.32 11.88 7.47
CA LEU A 48 3.62 11.49 8.70
C LEU A 48 2.28 12.23 8.86
N PRO A 49 2.21 13.57 8.72
CA PRO A 49 0.91 14.25 8.72
C PRO A 49 -0.04 13.72 7.64
N LEU A 50 0.47 13.46 6.44
CA LEU A 50 -0.32 12.93 5.34
C LEU A 50 -0.91 11.56 5.69
N SER A 51 -0.11 10.68 6.26
CA SER A 51 -0.56 9.35 6.68
C SER A 51 -1.67 9.44 7.73
N ARG A 52 -1.56 10.38 8.67
CA ARG A 52 -2.57 10.60 9.71
C ARG A 52 -3.90 11.07 9.14
N ILE A 53 -3.84 12.03 8.21
CA ILE A 53 -5.06 12.57 7.56
C ILE A 53 -5.75 11.48 6.76
N LEU A 54 -4.99 10.68 6.03
CA LEU A 54 -5.52 9.60 5.19
C LEU A 54 -5.88 8.35 5.98
N GLY A 55 -5.48 8.26 7.24
CA GLY A 55 -5.80 7.12 8.10
C GLY A 55 -5.04 5.84 7.74
N VAL A 56 -3.85 5.96 7.15
CA VAL A 56 -3.02 4.82 6.75
C VAL A 56 -1.60 5.01 7.26
N GLY A 57 -0.82 3.94 7.32
CA GLY A 57 0.57 4.03 7.72
C GLY A 57 1.45 4.59 6.62
N VAL A 58 2.60 5.16 6.98
CA VAL A 58 3.58 5.65 6.01
C VAL A 58 4.04 4.53 5.09
N ASN A 59 4.22 3.32 5.60
CA ASN A 59 4.59 2.16 4.78
C ASN A 59 3.57 1.88 3.68
N GLU A 60 2.28 2.01 3.99
CA GLU A 60 1.22 1.85 3.00
C GLU A 60 1.32 2.89 1.90
N LEU A 61 1.57 4.15 2.27
CA LEU A 61 1.75 5.22 1.29
C LEU A 61 2.94 4.98 0.36
N LEU A 62 4.01 4.40 0.90
CA LEU A 62 5.21 4.11 0.13
C LEU A 62 5.10 2.82 -0.70
N GLY A 63 3.95 2.14 -0.65
CA GLY A 63 3.70 0.92 -1.41
C GLY A 63 4.32 -0.32 -0.78
N GLY A 64 4.76 -0.23 0.48
CA GLY A 64 5.39 -1.32 1.21
C GLY A 64 4.46 -1.96 2.24
N SER A 65 3.19 -2.18 1.90
CA SER A 65 2.28 -2.84 2.83
C SER A 65 2.75 -4.25 3.17
N ARG A 66 2.42 -4.71 4.37
CA ARG A 66 2.78 -6.06 4.81
C ARG A 66 2.17 -7.12 3.89
N ARG A 67 0.96 -6.88 3.43
CA ARG A 67 0.30 -7.78 2.49
C ARG A 67 1.05 -7.85 1.15
N ASP A 68 1.55 -6.72 0.65
CA ASP A 68 2.34 -6.68 -0.58
C ASP A 68 3.66 -7.43 -0.44
N GLU A 69 4.28 -7.40 0.74
CA GLU A 69 5.48 -8.18 1.01
C GLU A 69 5.21 -9.68 0.89
N PHE A 70 4.11 -10.16 1.47
CA PHE A 70 3.71 -11.56 1.36
C PHE A 70 3.35 -11.94 -0.08
N ASP A 71 2.72 -11.05 -0.82
CA ASP A 71 2.41 -11.28 -2.22
C ASP A 71 3.67 -11.44 -3.07
N ARG A 72 4.67 -10.60 -2.85
CA ARG A 72 5.96 -10.71 -3.53
C ARG A 72 6.68 -12.00 -3.16
N ALA A 73 6.65 -12.39 -1.88
CA ALA A 73 7.24 -13.64 -1.42
C ALA A 73 6.60 -14.86 -2.09
N TRP A 74 5.28 -14.86 -2.23
CA TRP A 74 4.55 -15.91 -2.93
C TRP A 74 5.00 -16.04 -4.39
N LYS A 75 5.04 -14.91 -5.10
CA LYS A 75 5.44 -14.89 -6.51
C LYS A 75 6.87 -15.38 -6.70
N SER A 76 7.79 -15.00 -5.82
CA SER A 76 9.16 -15.49 -5.85
C SER A 76 9.25 -16.98 -5.55
N ALA A 77 8.49 -17.45 -4.55
CA ALA A 77 8.51 -18.86 -4.13
C ALA A 77 8.01 -19.80 -5.22
N GLN A 78 7.07 -19.38 -6.04
CA GLN A 78 6.56 -20.20 -7.14
C GLN A 78 7.62 -20.58 -8.16
N VAL A 79 8.66 -19.75 -8.30
CA VAL A 79 9.78 -20.04 -9.21
C VAL A 79 10.65 -21.18 -8.67
N PHE A 80 10.71 -21.36 -7.34
CA PHE A 80 11.56 -22.32 -6.67
C PHE A 80 10.88 -23.62 -6.26
N GLY A 81 9.57 -23.71 -6.40
CA GLY A 81 8.83 -24.96 -6.16
C GLY A 81 7.68 -24.83 -5.16
N ASP A 82 6.87 -25.90 -5.13
CA ASP A 82 5.61 -25.92 -4.38
C ASP A 82 5.79 -25.82 -2.87
N GLU A 83 6.86 -26.41 -2.32
CA GLU A 83 7.10 -26.36 -0.88
C GLU A 83 7.34 -24.94 -0.38
N LEU A 84 8.13 -24.14 -1.13
CA LEU A 84 8.38 -22.74 -0.77
C LEU A 84 7.13 -21.89 -0.97
N ALA A 85 6.33 -22.18 -2.00
CA ALA A 85 5.06 -21.49 -2.21
C ALA A 85 4.09 -21.75 -1.07
N LEU A 86 4.02 -22.99 -0.58
CA LEU A 86 3.18 -23.33 0.57
C LEU A 86 3.62 -22.60 1.82
N LEU A 87 4.92 -22.56 2.10
CA LEU A 87 5.46 -21.83 3.26
C LEU A 87 5.15 -20.34 3.19
N ALA A 88 5.27 -19.73 2.01
CA ALA A 88 4.95 -18.32 1.81
C ALA A 88 3.46 -18.04 2.07
N ALA A 89 2.58 -18.93 1.60
CA ALA A 89 1.14 -18.81 1.84
C ALA A 89 0.79 -18.98 3.32
N GLU A 90 1.42 -19.92 4.01
CA GLU A 90 1.18 -20.13 5.44
C GLU A 90 1.66 -18.94 6.28
N ASP A 91 2.81 -18.35 5.96
CA ASP A 91 3.30 -17.15 6.62
C ASP A 91 2.33 -15.98 6.45
N ALA A 92 1.82 -15.79 5.23
CA ALA A 92 0.84 -14.75 4.96
C ALA A 92 -0.44 -14.95 5.79
N LEU A 93 -0.89 -16.19 5.93
CA LEU A 93 -2.11 -16.52 6.68
C LEU A 93 -1.97 -16.34 8.18
N ARG A 94 -0.76 -16.38 8.74
CA ARG A 94 -0.56 -16.07 10.17
C ARG A 94 -0.93 -14.63 10.48
N GLU A 95 -0.69 -13.73 9.55
CA GLU A 95 -0.96 -12.31 9.71
C GLU A 95 -2.30 -11.88 9.12
N PHE A 96 -2.73 -12.56 8.05
CA PHE A 96 -4.00 -12.30 7.35
C PHE A 96 -4.82 -13.61 7.25
N PRO A 97 -5.32 -14.13 8.40
CA PRO A 97 -5.92 -15.48 8.40
C PRO A 97 -7.21 -15.62 7.58
N ASP A 98 -7.92 -14.51 7.37
CA ASP A 98 -9.18 -14.50 6.63
C ASP A 98 -9.03 -14.03 5.18
N ASP A 99 -7.80 -13.85 4.70
CA ASP A 99 -7.56 -13.41 3.33
C ASP A 99 -7.84 -14.55 2.36
N GLU A 100 -8.87 -14.39 1.54
CA GLU A 100 -9.32 -15.44 0.61
C GLU A 100 -8.26 -15.82 -0.42
N GLU A 101 -7.49 -14.84 -0.90
CA GLU A 101 -6.43 -15.08 -1.87
C GLU A 101 -5.32 -15.94 -1.28
N PHE A 102 -4.91 -15.66 -0.04
CA PHE A 102 -3.89 -16.45 0.63
C PHE A 102 -4.38 -17.85 0.97
N LEU A 103 -5.64 -17.99 1.36
CA LEU A 103 -6.26 -19.31 1.58
C LEU A 103 -6.29 -20.13 0.30
N PHE A 104 -6.65 -19.51 -0.80
CA PHE A 104 -6.66 -20.14 -2.11
C PHE A 104 -5.25 -20.62 -2.52
N ARG A 105 -4.25 -19.79 -2.33
CA ARG A 105 -2.85 -20.12 -2.63
C ARG A 105 -2.36 -21.31 -1.82
N ARG A 106 -2.69 -21.36 -0.53
CA ARG A 106 -2.33 -22.49 0.33
C ARG A 106 -2.95 -23.79 -0.18
N ALA A 107 -4.23 -23.76 -0.51
CA ALA A 107 -4.94 -24.94 -1.00
C ALA A 107 -4.36 -25.44 -2.33
N ASN A 108 -3.91 -24.55 -3.20
CA ASN A 108 -3.39 -24.89 -4.51
C ASN A 108 -1.89 -25.20 -4.52
N ALA A 109 -1.18 -24.91 -3.44
CA ALA A 109 0.25 -25.23 -3.30
C ALA A 109 0.48 -26.67 -2.82
N GLU A 110 -0.53 -27.28 -2.25
CA GLU A 110 -0.50 -28.70 -1.86
C GLU A 110 -0.76 -29.58 -3.09
#